data_1a5eba41df485f38ba9f6c98591cca1e
#
_entry.id   1a5eba41df485f38ba9f6c98591cca1e
#
_cell.length_a   1.000
_cell.length_b   1.000
_cell.length_c   1.000
_cell.angle_alpha   90.00
_cell.angle_beta   90.00
_cell.angle_gamma   90.00
#
_symmetry.space_group_name_H-M   'P 1'
#
loop_
_entity.id
_entity.type
_entity.pdbx_description
1 polymer ?
#
loop_
_entity_poly.entity_id
_entity_poly.type
_entity_poly.pdbx_seq_one_letter_code
_entity_poly.pdbx_strand_id
1 'polypeptide(L)'
;MTTYPNPLISGFNPDPSVVRVGDDYYIATSTFEYLPGIPIYRSRDFVNWERIGHVATRPGQLGVDDVPTAGGAWAPTIRHRDGVFHLVITDAMGRGMLHFTATDAAGPWSDGDLILKADGSASVDGIDPDLAWDDDGTAYITYSALILGGDDIGSHHGIQQVRVDLKGHRALEEPRSLWSGSGLMFPEAPHLYRHDGRWYLLIAEGGTERGHGISIARGDSPEGPFEGAPSNPLVSARSTDRPIQNTGHGDLVVGPDGEWLVVLLGVRPRSMTRAFSALGRETFVTRVRWRDDGWPEIDPVELAPRPGSAAHDDFDDAEFASDWVAVRRLPHEAGSLTERPGSLVLHADGSTLDDARPVFVGRRQEHLRSTSRALVDVSAGVGGLAVRYDERFHVGIEAGDGRLRAHAQLGGLWQEWSEPFDGTEVELVLRTRRPNGNGGLPRTSDVIELGAVVGGEERVLAEIDGRFLSSEVTESFTGRVTGLSARRGTVAVDWFAYEGDDE
;
A
#
# COMPACT_ATOMS: atom_id res chain seq x y z
N MET A 1 -29.26 -1.58 7.14
CA MET A 1 -27.87 -2.07 7.03
C MET A 1 -27.06 -0.95 6.43
N THR A 2 -25.96 -0.60 7.06
CA THR A 2 -25.04 0.43 6.59
C THR A 2 -24.46 0.04 5.24
N THR A 3 -24.40 0.97 4.27
CA THR A 3 -23.71 0.79 3.00
C THR A 3 -22.29 1.32 3.17
N TYR A 4 -21.29 0.46 2.96
CA TYR A 4 -19.90 0.84 3.04
C TYR A 4 -19.38 1.32 1.69
N PRO A 5 -18.55 2.36 1.63
CA PRO A 5 -17.87 2.73 0.40
C PRO A 5 -16.87 1.65 0.01
N ASN A 6 -16.68 1.45 -1.29
CA ASN A 6 -15.69 0.53 -1.83
C ASN A 6 -15.08 1.10 -3.12
N PRO A 7 -13.77 1.33 -3.14
CA PRO A 7 -12.79 0.98 -2.12
C PRO A 7 -13.05 1.69 -0.77
N LEU A 8 -12.72 0.99 0.32
CA LEU A 8 -12.77 1.55 1.67
C LEU A 8 -11.64 2.59 1.87
N ILE A 9 -10.45 2.26 1.39
CA ILE A 9 -9.29 3.14 1.30
C ILE A 9 -8.73 3.03 -0.12
N SER A 10 -8.79 4.12 -0.87
CA SER A 10 -8.39 4.19 -2.28
C SER A 10 -6.88 4.33 -2.46
N GLY A 11 -6.42 3.97 -3.65
CA GLY A 11 -5.02 4.03 -4.03
C GLY A 11 -4.19 2.91 -3.40
N PHE A 12 -2.89 3.02 -3.51
CA PHE A 12 -1.92 2.06 -3.01
C PHE A 12 -1.99 1.91 -1.48
N ASN A 13 -2.87 1.03 -1.02
CA ASN A 13 -3.10 0.65 0.38
C ASN A 13 -3.49 -0.84 0.45
N PRO A 14 -2.55 -1.76 0.15
CA PRO A 14 -2.82 -3.20 0.17
C PRO A 14 -2.67 -3.81 1.56
N ASP A 15 -3.02 -5.08 1.64
CA ASP A 15 -2.74 -5.97 2.77
C ASP A 15 -3.31 -5.42 4.09
N PRO A 16 -4.62 -5.07 4.13
CA PRO A 16 -5.18 -4.41 5.30
C PRO A 16 -5.31 -5.35 6.49
N SER A 17 -4.89 -4.89 7.66
CA SER A 17 -5.28 -5.49 8.94
C SER A 17 -6.12 -4.50 9.74
N VAL A 18 -7.14 -5.00 10.45
CA VAL A 18 -8.11 -4.18 11.16
C VAL A 18 -8.25 -4.61 12.61
N VAL A 19 -8.39 -3.62 13.52
CA VAL A 19 -8.74 -3.86 14.92
C VAL A 19 -9.81 -2.88 15.39
N ARG A 20 -10.74 -3.37 16.22
CA ARG A 20 -11.72 -2.56 16.93
C ARG A 20 -11.29 -2.34 18.37
N VAL A 21 -11.30 -1.08 18.81
CA VAL A 21 -11.02 -0.70 20.21
C VAL A 21 -12.13 0.23 20.70
N GLY A 22 -13.03 -0.31 21.50
CA GLY A 22 -14.25 0.41 21.89
C GLY A 22 -15.14 0.71 20.68
N ASP A 23 -15.36 1.99 20.41
CA ASP A 23 -16.15 2.48 19.28
C ASP A 23 -15.29 2.85 18.06
N ASP A 24 -13.96 2.80 18.19
CA ASP A 24 -13.03 3.16 17.14
C ASP A 24 -12.52 1.90 16.39
N TYR A 25 -12.31 2.05 15.10
CA TYR A 25 -11.70 1.06 14.21
C TYR A 25 -10.38 1.61 13.69
N TYR A 26 -9.39 0.74 13.59
CA TYR A 26 -8.07 1.09 13.07
C TYR A 26 -7.67 0.11 11.98
N ILE A 27 -7.14 0.65 10.86
CA ILE A 27 -6.59 -0.15 9.75
C ILE A 27 -5.13 0.24 9.58
N ALA A 28 -4.28 -0.77 9.39
CA ALA A 28 -2.89 -0.63 8.94
C ALA A 28 -2.73 -1.28 7.57
N THR A 29 -1.87 -0.74 6.69
CA THR A 29 -1.60 -1.27 5.34
C THR A 29 -0.10 -1.29 5.03
N SER A 30 0.31 -2.09 4.04
CA SER A 30 1.70 -2.18 3.57
C SER A 30 2.15 -0.89 2.89
N THR A 31 3.47 -0.61 2.94
CA THR A 31 4.08 0.53 2.26
C THR A 31 5.34 0.18 1.48
N PHE A 32 5.82 -1.04 1.62
CA PHE A 32 7.05 -1.50 0.98
C PHE A 32 8.22 -0.54 1.29
N GLU A 33 8.91 -0.02 0.28
CA GLU A 33 10.03 0.92 0.41
C GLU A 33 9.63 2.38 0.65
N TYR A 34 8.34 2.73 0.74
CA TYR A 34 7.90 4.10 0.99
C TYR A 34 7.88 4.45 2.47
N LEU A 35 8.36 5.66 2.80
CA LEU A 35 8.33 6.27 4.13
C LEU A 35 7.59 7.62 4.12
N PRO A 36 6.89 7.99 5.21
CA PRO A 36 6.66 7.23 6.44
C PRO A 36 5.95 5.91 6.14
N GLY A 37 6.36 4.84 6.86
CA GLY A 37 5.87 3.48 6.62
C GLY A 37 4.67 3.11 7.48
N ILE A 38 3.81 2.25 6.95
CA ILE A 38 2.67 1.63 7.60
C ILE A 38 1.69 2.69 8.14
N PRO A 39 0.85 3.28 7.27
CA PRO A 39 -0.15 4.25 7.68
C PRO A 39 -1.19 3.60 8.59
N ILE A 40 -1.65 4.37 9.56
CA ILE A 40 -2.76 4.01 10.45
C ILE A 40 -3.96 4.89 10.10
N TYR A 41 -5.03 4.23 9.73
CA TYR A 41 -6.33 4.85 9.49
C TYR A 41 -7.27 4.59 10.66
N ARG A 42 -8.13 5.55 10.97
CA ARG A 42 -9.14 5.46 12.03
C ARG A 42 -10.52 5.77 11.47
N SER A 43 -11.53 5.07 11.98
CA SER A 43 -12.94 5.36 11.74
C SER A 43 -13.78 5.03 12.98
N ARG A 44 -14.92 5.73 13.16
CA ARG A 44 -15.95 5.40 14.15
C ARG A 44 -17.19 4.75 13.57
N ASP A 45 -17.39 4.93 12.28
CA ASP A 45 -18.60 4.50 11.57
C ASP A 45 -18.33 3.47 10.49
N PHE A 46 -17.03 3.10 10.31
CA PHE A 46 -16.55 2.21 9.25
C PHE A 46 -16.81 2.74 7.82
N VAL A 47 -17.25 3.99 7.70
CA VAL A 47 -17.53 4.69 6.43
C VAL A 47 -16.49 5.77 6.18
N ASN A 48 -16.23 6.61 7.18
CA ASN A 48 -15.30 7.72 7.09
C ASN A 48 -13.99 7.35 7.76
N TRP A 49 -12.93 7.24 6.96
CA TRP A 49 -11.59 6.88 7.40
C TRP A 49 -10.65 8.08 7.31
N GLU A 50 -9.93 8.32 8.37
CA GLU A 50 -8.92 9.36 8.49
C GLU A 50 -7.56 8.71 8.74
N ARG A 51 -6.52 9.14 8.02
CA ARG A 51 -5.15 8.75 8.34
C ARG A 51 -4.67 9.59 9.53
N ILE A 52 -4.42 8.92 10.65
CA ILE A 52 -4.06 9.57 11.92
C ILE A 52 -2.55 9.55 12.18
N GLY A 53 -1.77 8.81 11.41
CA GLY A 53 -0.32 8.72 11.56
C GLY A 53 0.27 7.53 10.80
N HIS A 54 1.52 7.24 11.12
CA HIS A 54 2.27 6.10 10.59
C HIS A 54 3.07 5.43 11.72
N VAL A 55 3.38 4.16 11.54
CA VAL A 55 4.20 3.40 12.50
C VAL A 55 5.67 3.78 12.38
N ALA A 56 6.20 3.78 11.15
CA ALA A 56 7.60 4.09 10.89
C ALA A 56 7.76 5.53 10.40
N THR A 57 8.10 6.42 11.33
CA THR A 57 8.27 7.87 11.13
C THR A 57 9.70 8.36 11.41
N ARG A 58 10.58 7.45 11.84
CA ARG A 58 11.96 7.76 12.21
C ARG A 58 12.95 6.84 11.48
N PRO A 59 14.16 7.33 11.19
CA PRO A 59 15.23 6.50 10.64
C PRO A 59 15.48 5.26 11.49
N GLY A 60 15.72 4.11 10.85
CA GLY A 60 16.07 2.85 11.50
C GLY A 60 14.88 2.02 12.02
N GLN A 61 13.65 2.54 12.02
CA GLN A 61 12.47 1.72 12.34
C GLN A 61 12.24 0.63 11.28
N LEU A 62 12.53 0.91 10.02
CA LEU A 62 12.56 -0.03 8.90
C LEU A 62 13.94 0.01 8.23
N GLY A 63 14.39 -1.09 7.66
CA GLY A 63 15.65 -1.22 6.93
C GLY A 63 15.47 -1.09 5.43
N VAL A 64 14.84 0.01 4.98
CA VAL A 64 14.45 0.18 3.55
C VAL A 64 15.55 0.76 2.66
N ASP A 65 16.70 1.17 3.21
CA ASP A 65 17.73 1.88 2.44
C ASP A 65 18.26 1.07 1.25
N ASP A 66 18.49 -0.23 1.45
CA ASP A 66 19.12 -1.12 0.48
C ASP A 66 18.20 -2.27 -0.02
N VAL A 67 16.89 -2.24 0.34
CA VAL A 67 15.98 -3.28 -0.15
C VAL A 67 15.73 -3.13 -1.65
N PRO A 68 15.50 -4.21 -2.40
CA PRO A 68 15.06 -4.12 -3.78
C PRO A 68 13.67 -3.46 -3.88
N THR A 69 13.28 -3.11 -5.10
CA THR A 69 11.93 -2.62 -5.39
C THR A 69 10.88 -3.58 -4.84
N ALA A 70 9.86 -3.02 -4.20
CA ALA A 70 8.83 -3.74 -3.47
C ALA A 70 9.31 -4.55 -2.25
N GLY A 71 10.55 -4.36 -1.77
CA GLY A 71 10.98 -4.81 -0.44
C GLY A 71 10.51 -3.86 0.67
N GLY A 72 10.87 -4.11 1.92
CA GLY A 72 10.53 -3.26 3.06
C GLY A 72 9.26 -3.69 3.79
N ALA A 73 8.39 -2.73 4.13
CA ALA A 73 7.22 -2.96 4.99
C ALA A 73 6.10 -3.70 4.26
N TRP A 74 6.10 -5.03 4.37
CA TRP A 74 5.05 -5.90 3.84
C TRP A 74 3.86 -5.95 4.79
N ALA A 75 2.95 -6.91 4.62
CA ALA A 75 1.67 -6.97 5.32
C ALA A 75 1.79 -6.81 6.85
N PRO A 76 1.17 -5.76 7.41
CA PRO A 76 1.10 -5.56 8.86
C PRO A 76 -0.08 -6.31 9.45
N THR A 77 0.03 -6.72 10.70
CA THR A 77 -1.12 -7.04 11.55
C THR A 77 -1.15 -6.12 12.76
N ILE A 78 -2.26 -5.40 12.93
CA ILE A 78 -2.51 -4.54 14.09
C ILE A 78 -3.46 -5.23 15.05
N ARG A 79 -3.13 -5.24 16.34
CA ARG A 79 -3.95 -5.78 17.43
C ARG A 79 -3.91 -4.84 18.62
N HIS A 80 -4.88 -4.98 19.52
CA HIS A 80 -4.91 -4.20 20.77
C HIS A 80 -5.19 -5.12 21.97
N ARG A 81 -4.34 -5.02 22.99
CA ARG A 81 -4.50 -5.78 24.24
C ARG A 81 -3.98 -4.97 25.42
N ASP A 82 -4.73 -5.02 26.54
CA ASP A 82 -4.35 -4.40 27.83
C ASP A 82 -3.92 -2.92 27.71
N GLY A 83 -4.59 -2.16 26.83
CA GLY A 83 -4.33 -0.73 26.62
C GLY A 83 -3.13 -0.44 25.71
N VAL A 84 -2.56 -1.46 25.05
CA VAL A 84 -1.42 -1.34 24.14
C VAL A 84 -1.82 -1.80 22.75
N PHE A 85 -1.50 -1.01 21.75
CA PHE A 85 -1.49 -1.43 20.35
C PHE A 85 -0.21 -2.20 20.06
N HIS A 86 -0.36 -3.33 19.43
CA HIS A 86 0.72 -4.18 18.92
C HIS A 86 0.61 -4.22 17.40
N LEU A 87 1.74 -4.08 16.73
CA LEU A 87 1.80 -4.24 15.29
C LEU A 87 2.99 -5.13 14.95
N VAL A 88 2.73 -6.18 14.15
CA VAL A 88 3.76 -7.09 13.64
C VAL A 88 3.79 -6.99 12.12
N ILE A 89 4.99 -7.01 11.54
CA ILE A 89 5.22 -7.00 10.10
C ILE A 89 6.44 -7.84 9.75
N THR A 90 6.61 -8.12 8.46
CA THR A 90 7.93 -8.46 7.91
C THR A 90 8.47 -7.25 7.14
N ASP A 91 9.60 -6.71 7.61
CA ASP A 91 10.46 -5.81 6.84
C ASP A 91 11.26 -6.68 5.85
N ALA A 92 10.62 -6.92 4.71
CA ALA A 92 11.04 -7.93 3.74
C ALA A 92 12.35 -7.53 3.06
N MET A 93 13.33 -8.45 3.05
CA MET A 93 14.69 -8.22 2.54
C MET A 93 15.44 -7.08 3.26
N GLY A 94 14.83 -6.51 4.31
CA GLY A 94 15.37 -5.52 5.23
C GLY A 94 15.75 -6.15 6.58
N ARG A 95 15.12 -5.66 7.67
CA ARG A 95 15.44 -6.12 9.05
C ARG A 95 14.88 -7.51 9.39
N GLY A 96 13.78 -7.96 8.76
CA GLY A 96 13.07 -9.20 9.09
C GLY A 96 11.74 -8.96 9.81
N MET A 97 11.27 -9.94 10.58
CA MET A 97 10.00 -9.84 11.29
C MET A 97 10.11 -8.94 12.53
N LEU A 98 9.28 -7.89 12.57
CA LEU A 98 9.33 -6.83 13.58
C LEU A 98 8.04 -6.76 14.39
N HIS A 99 8.19 -6.39 15.67
CA HIS A 99 7.10 -6.08 16.58
C HIS A 99 7.22 -4.63 17.06
N PHE A 100 6.17 -3.85 16.82
CA PHE A 100 6.03 -2.46 17.29
C PHE A 100 4.94 -2.37 18.35
N THR A 101 5.07 -1.41 19.27
CA THR A 101 4.06 -1.10 20.27
C THR A 101 3.80 0.38 20.39
N ALA A 102 2.56 0.75 20.74
CA ALA A 102 2.16 2.11 21.09
C ALA A 102 0.99 2.10 22.08
N THR A 103 0.84 3.16 22.86
CA THR A 103 -0.35 3.37 23.70
C THR A 103 -1.43 4.17 22.98
N ASP A 104 -1.07 4.87 21.92
CA ASP A 104 -1.97 5.57 21.00
C ASP A 104 -1.72 5.06 19.57
N ALA A 105 -2.76 4.77 18.82
CA ALA A 105 -2.63 4.29 17.45
C ALA A 105 -2.00 5.34 16.50
N ALA A 106 -2.14 6.63 16.81
CA ALA A 106 -1.47 7.69 16.08
C ALA A 106 0.05 7.75 16.36
N GLY A 107 0.51 7.04 17.38
CA GLY A 107 1.90 6.98 17.82
C GLY A 107 2.22 7.92 19.00
N PRO A 108 3.49 8.13 19.37
CA PRO A 108 4.65 7.50 18.70
C PRO A 108 4.73 5.99 18.93
N TRP A 109 5.11 5.26 17.90
CA TRP A 109 5.35 3.82 17.98
C TRP A 109 6.82 3.55 18.42
N SER A 110 7.07 2.37 19.00
CA SER A 110 8.42 1.90 19.36
C SER A 110 9.33 1.82 18.11
N ASP A 111 10.61 1.52 18.31
CA ASP A 111 11.58 1.44 17.21
C ASP A 111 11.52 0.12 16.43
N GLY A 112 10.63 -0.79 16.80
CA GLY A 112 10.47 -2.10 16.18
C GLY A 112 11.55 -3.08 16.62
N ASP A 113 11.15 -4.07 17.38
CA ASP A 113 12.03 -5.14 17.88
C ASP A 113 11.93 -6.38 16.99
N LEU A 114 13.08 -6.97 16.64
CA LEU A 114 13.12 -8.22 15.88
C LEU A 114 12.52 -9.37 16.71
N ILE A 115 11.62 -10.12 16.12
CA ILE A 115 11.15 -11.39 16.69
C ILE A 115 12.15 -12.48 16.31
N LEU A 116 12.99 -12.86 17.28
CA LEU A 116 14.06 -13.82 17.06
C LEU A 116 13.56 -15.27 17.11
N LYS A 117 14.24 -16.17 16.41
CA LYS A 117 14.08 -17.62 16.54
C LYS A 117 14.34 -18.07 17.98
N ALA A 118 13.91 -19.26 18.35
CA ALA A 118 14.06 -19.81 19.70
C ALA A 118 15.52 -19.89 20.17
N ASP A 119 16.45 -20.14 19.28
CA ASP A 119 17.90 -20.13 19.55
C ASP A 119 18.52 -18.73 19.58
N GLY A 120 17.78 -17.70 19.17
CA GLY A 120 18.24 -16.31 19.13
C GLY A 120 19.18 -15.97 17.98
N SER A 121 19.37 -16.86 17.02
CA SER A 121 20.37 -16.72 15.94
C SER A 121 20.00 -15.67 14.87
N ALA A 122 18.70 -15.52 14.61
CA ALA A 122 18.17 -14.65 13.56
C ALA A 122 16.70 -14.30 13.82
N SER A 123 16.11 -13.44 12.99
CA SER A 123 14.65 -13.23 12.92
C SER A 123 13.93 -14.52 12.55
N VAL A 124 12.67 -14.66 12.99
CA VAL A 124 11.76 -15.68 12.44
C VAL A 124 11.61 -15.45 10.94
N ASP A 125 11.78 -16.51 10.15
CA ASP A 125 11.67 -16.45 8.69
C ASP A 125 10.22 -16.62 8.25
N GLY A 126 9.71 -15.68 7.49
CA GLY A 126 8.36 -15.72 6.93
C GLY A 126 7.81 -14.33 6.66
N ILE A 127 6.62 -14.30 6.09
CA ILE A 127 5.90 -13.07 5.73
C ILE A 127 4.50 -13.07 6.35
N ASP A 128 3.83 -11.93 6.32
CA ASP A 128 2.44 -11.72 6.73
C ASP A 128 2.18 -12.27 8.15
N PRO A 129 2.93 -11.81 9.17
CA PRO A 129 2.75 -12.33 10.52
C PRO A 129 1.42 -11.86 11.13
N ASP A 130 0.64 -12.79 11.68
CA ASP A 130 -0.46 -12.51 12.61
C ASP A 130 0.01 -12.60 14.06
N LEU A 131 -0.61 -11.82 14.93
CA LEU A 131 -0.43 -11.87 16.37
C LEU A 131 -1.76 -12.18 17.06
N ALA A 132 -1.83 -13.32 17.72
CA ALA A 132 -3.01 -13.75 18.46
C ALA A 132 -2.64 -14.20 19.87
N TRP A 133 -3.64 -14.22 20.78
CA TRP A 133 -3.49 -14.75 22.14
C TRP A 133 -4.56 -15.78 22.44
N ASP A 134 -4.17 -16.81 23.16
CA ASP A 134 -5.10 -17.75 23.79
C ASP A 134 -5.70 -17.16 25.08
N ASP A 135 -6.68 -17.86 25.65
CA ASP A 135 -7.36 -17.47 26.88
C ASP A 135 -6.43 -17.40 28.10
N ASP A 136 -5.38 -18.20 28.14
CA ASP A 136 -4.38 -18.18 29.19
C ASP A 136 -3.33 -17.08 29.04
N GLY A 137 -3.40 -16.30 27.96
CA GLY A 137 -2.48 -15.21 27.66
C GLY A 137 -1.25 -15.61 26.85
N THR A 138 -1.15 -16.87 26.42
CA THR A 138 -0.08 -17.32 25.51
C THR A 138 -0.20 -16.57 24.19
N ALA A 139 0.89 -15.92 23.74
CA ALA A 139 0.96 -15.21 22.48
C ALA A 139 1.51 -16.10 21.37
N TYR A 140 0.93 -15.98 20.19
CA TYR A 140 1.30 -16.72 18.98
C TYR A 140 1.61 -15.75 17.84
N ILE A 141 2.70 -16.02 17.13
CA ILE A 141 2.95 -15.47 15.79
C ILE A 141 2.66 -16.58 14.80
N THR A 142 1.68 -16.33 13.92
CA THR A 142 1.31 -17.21 12.81
C THR A 142 1.69 -16.50 11.51
N TYR A 143 2.36 -17.17 10.59
CA TYR A 143 2.94 -16.53 9.41
C TYR A 143 2.98 -17.46 8.21
N SER A 144 3.14 -16.86 7.02
CA SER A 144 3.41 -17.60 5.79
C SER A 144 4.91 -17.91 5.69
N ALA A 145 5.25 -19.17 5.58
CA ALA A 145 6.65 -19.62 5.56
C ALA A 145 7.23 -19.53 4.13
N LEU A 146 7.24 -18.33 3.56
CA LEU A 146 7.94 -17.98 2.33
C LEU A 146 9.40 -17.63 2.66
N ILE A 147 10.34 -18.26 1.97
CA ILE A 147 11.77 -18.00 2.13
C ILE A 147 12.19 -16.85 1.23
N LEU A 148 12.69 -15.76 1.83
CA LEU A 148 13.07 -14.54 1.14
C LEU A 148 14.56 -14.43 0.79
N GLY A 149 15.37 -15.42 1.14
CA GLY A 149 16.81 -15.36 0.89
C GLY A 149 17.50 -16.73 0.91
N GLY A 150 18.78 -16.74 0.50
CA GLY A 150 19.58 -17.97 0.44
C GLY A 150 19.27 -18.85 -0.77
N ASP A 151 19.73 -20.11 -0.69
CA ASP A 151 19.61 -21.08 -1.81
C ASP A 151 18.16 -21.54 -2.06
N ASP A 152 17.29 -21.41 -1.05
CA ASP A 152 15.87 -21.84 -1.10
C ASP A 152 14.91 -20.66 -1.33
N ILE A 153 15.40 -19.52 -1.83
CA ILE A 153 14.58 -18.34 -2.11
C ILE A 153 13.36 -18.67 -2.96
N GLY A 154 12.18 -18.20 -2.53
CA GLY A 154 10.90 -18.46 -3.19
C GLY A 154 10.25 -19.79 -2.79
N SER A 155 10.91 -20.65 -2.00
CA SER A 155 10.30 -21.85 -1.43
C SER A 155 9.22 -21.47 -0.42
N HIS A 156 8.10 -22.21 -0.44
CA HIS A 156 6.94 -21.95 0.39
C HIS A 156 6.54 -23.20 1.18
N HIS A 157 6.50 -23.09 2.50
CA HIS A 157 6.25 -24.21 3.40
C HIS A 157 4.87 -24.16 4.09
N GLY A 158 3.92 -23.39 3.55
CA GLY A 158 2.58 -23.23 4.11
C GLY A 158 2.53 -22.28 5.31
N ILE A 159 1.47 -22.39 6.08
CA ILE A 159 1.28 -21.58 7.29
C ILE A 159 1.96 -22.25 8.47
N GLN A 160 2.83 -21.51 9.12
CA GLN A 160 3.55 -21.92 10.33
C GLN A 160 3.22 -21.00 11.50
N GLN A 161 3.56 -21.48 12.70
CA GLN A 161 3.30 -20.79 13.96
C GLN A 161 4.40 -21.06 14.97
N VAL A 162 4.67 -20.05 15.81
CA VAL A 162 5.47 -20.15 17.03
C VAL A 162 4.73 -19.53 18.19
N ARG A 163 4.90 -20.06 19.40
CA ARG A 163 4.62 -19.30 20.62
C ARG A 163 5.74 -18.29 20.83
N VAL A 164 5.39 -17.10 21.31
CA VAL A 164 6.34 -15.99 21.40
C VAL A 164 6.32 -15.33 22.78
N ASP A 165 7.50 -15.02 23.32
CA ASP A 165 7.65 -14.05 24.39
C ASP A 165 7.77 -12.66 23.79
N LEU A 166 6.67 -11.88 23.85
CA LEU A 166 6.63 -10.52 23.33
C LEU A 166 7.48 -9.52 24.12
N LYS A 167 7.84 -9.83 25.37
CA LYS A 167 8.75 -8.97 26.15
C LYS A 167 10.21 -9.26 25.84
N GLY A 168 10.53 -10.51 25.59
CA GLY A 168 11.85 -10.95 25.18
C GLY A 168 12.06 -10.94 23.66
N HIS A 169 11.02 -10.62 22.89
CA HIS A 169 11.01 -10.60 21.43
C HIS A 169 11.59 -11.87 20.80
N ARG A 170 11.13 -13.04 21.29
CA ARG A 170 11.71 -14.33 20.91
C ARG A 170 10.65 -15.42 20.84
N ALA A 171 10.77 -16.28 19.81
CA ALA A 171 10.03 -17.53 19.74
C ALA A 171 10.45 -18.46 20.89
N LEU A 172 9.48 -19.16 21.46
CA LEU A 172 9.70 -20.09 22.60
C LEU A 172 9.96 -21.52 22.14
N GLU A 173 9.84 -21.79 20.87
CA GLU A 173 9.92 -23.11 20.26
C GLU A 173 10.25 -23.04 18.78
N GLU A 174 10.59 -24.18 18.18
CA GLU A 174 10.69 -24.33 16.72
C GLU A 174 9.30 -24.19 16.07
N PRO A 175 9.24 -23.69 14.81
CA PRO A 175 7.98 -23.52 14.10
C PRO A 175 7.21 -24.83 13.92
N ARG A 176 5.91 -24.78 14.16
CA ARG A 176 4.98 -25.86 13.80
C ARG A 176 4.21 -25.51 12.54
N SER A 177 3.96 -26.50 11.69
CA SER A 177 3.06 -26.35 10.55
C SER A 177 1.61 -26.41 11.01
N LEU A 178 0.79 -25.43 10.61
CA LEU A 178 -0.65 -25.41 10.90
C LEU A 178 -1.48 -25.93 9.74
N TRP A 179 -1.22 -25.42 8.54
CA TRP A 179 -2.03 -25.73 7.37
C TRP A 179 -1.28 -25.37 6.07
N SER A 180 -1.44 -26.20 5.05
CA SER A 180 -0.85 -25.98 3.73
C SER A 180 -1.84 -25.33 2.72
N GLY A 181 -2.97 -24.81 3.20
CA GLY A 181 -4.01 -24.23 2.36
C GLY A 181 -4.99 -25.25 1.77
N SER A 182 -5.87 -24.77 0.91
CA SER A 182 -6.91 -25.58 0.24
C SER A 182 -6.40 -26.30 -1.03
N GLY A 183 -5.14 -26.07 -1.40
CA GLY A 183 -4.50 -26.62 -2.60
C GLY A 183 -4.23 -25.58 -3.69
N LEU A 184 -4.47 -24.30 -3.42
CA LEU A 184 -4.03 -23.20 -4.28
C LEU A 184 -2.58 -22.81 -3.92
N MET A 185 -1.92 -22.05 -4.80
CA MET A 185 -0.55 -21.58 -4.58
C MET A 185 -0.50 -20.54 -3.44
N PHE A 186 0.65 -20.40 -2.81
CA PHE A 186 1.00 -19.32 -1.88
C PHE A 186 -0.05 -19.13 -0.77
N PRO A 187 -0.21 -20.10 0.17
CA PRO A 187 -0.97 -19.86 1.38
C PRO A 187 -0.27 -18.81 2.24
N GLU A 188 -0.87 -17.62 2.36
CA GLU A 188 -0.30 -16.42 2.99
C GLU A 188 -1.33 -15.68 3.83
N ALA A 189 -0.96 -14.54 4.45
CA ALA A 189 -1.86 -13.70 5.24
C ALA A 189 -2.70 -14.46 6.26
N PRO A 190 -2.10 -15.27 7.14
CA PRO A 190 -2.86 -15.98 8.14
C PRO A 190 -3.39 -15.04 9.21
N HIS A 191 -4.65 -15.23 9.64
CA HIS A 191 -5.21 -14.61 10.83
C HIS A 191 -5.98 -15.62 11.64
N LEU A 192 -5.75 -15.63 12.96
CA LEU A 192 -6.41 -16.50 13.93
C LEU A 192 -7.55 -15.79 14.63
N TYR A 193 -8.72 -16.44 14.65
CA TYR A 193 -9.91 -15.94 15.34
C TYR A 193 -10.52 -17.00 16.22
N ARG A 194 -11.20 -16.56 17.29
CA ARG A 194 -12.05 -17.39 18.08
C ARG A 194 -13.52 -17.01 17.90
N HIS A 195 -14.34 -17.96 17.47
CA HIS A 195 -15.75 -17.77 17.27
C HIS A 195 -16.52 -19.05 17.72
N ASP A 196 -17.59 -18.88 18.54
CA ASP A 196 -18.41 -19.96 19.08
C ASP A 196 -17.60 -21.14 19.66
N GLY A 197 -16.54 -20.82 20.42
CA GLY A 197 -15.69 -21.80 21.12
C GLY A 197 -14.68 -22.54 20.24
N ARG A 198 -14.63 -22.26 18.93
CA ARG A 198 -13.66 -22.83 17.99
C ARG A 198 -12.65 -21.80 17.53
N TRP A 199 -11.49 -22.27 17.09
CA TRP A 199 -10.48 -21.49 16.42
C TRP A 199 -10.65 -21.58 14.90
N TYR A 200 -10.46 -20.45 14.25
CA TYR A 200 -10.49 -20.31 12.80
C TYR A 200 -9.18 -19.70 12.32
N LEU A 201 -8.64 -20.28 11.26
CA LEU A 201 -7.46 -19.78 10.55
C LEU A 201 -7.90 -19.32 9.17
N LEU A 202 -7.98 -18.01 8.98
CA LEU A 202 -8.23 -17.36 7.69
C LEU A 202 -6.89 -17.18 6.98
N ILE A 203 -6.85 -17.43 5.67
CA ILE A 203 -5.65 -17.23 4.85
C ILE A 203 -6.01 -16.64 3.50
N ALA A 204 -5.05 -15.99 2.84
CA ALA A 204 -5.06 -15.77 1.41
C ALA A 204 -4.36 -16.92 0.70
N GLU A 205 -4.75 -17.20 -0.54
CA GLU A 205 -4.06 -18.14 -1.43
C GLU A 205 -4.39 -17.87 -2.89
N GLY A 206 -3.66 -18.51 -3.81
CA GLY A 206 -3.84 -18.35 -5.25
C GLY A 206 -2.92 -17.30 -5.88
N GLY A 207 -2.07 -16.65 -5.07
CA GLY A 207 -1.24 -15.51 -5.46
C GLY A 207 -2.05 -14.20 -5.55
N THR A 208 -1.38 -13.07 -5.35
CA THR A 208 -2.04 -11.74 -5.26
C THR A 208 -2.62 -11.21 -6.58
N GLU A 209 -2.54 -12.00 -7.66
CA GLU A 209 -3.07 -11.66 -8.99
C GLU A 209 -4.49 -12.24 -9.18
N ARG A 210 -4.80 -12.65 -10.41
CA ARG A 210 -6.12 -13.14 -10.84
C ARG A 210 -6.61 -14.41 -10.12
N GLY A 211 -5.68 -15.20 -9.57
CA GLY A 211 -6.00 -16.41 -8.82
C GLY A 211 -6.42 -16.17 -7.37
N HIS A 212 -6.22 -14.97 -6.86
CA HIS A 212 -6.34 -14.60 -5.46
C HIS A 212 -7.69 -14.94 -4.85
N GLY A 213 -7.67 -15.40 -3.61
CA GLY A 213 -8.85 -15.74 -2.85
C GLY A 213 -8.59 -15.83 -1.35
N ILE A 214 -9.66 -15.89 -0.59
CA ILE A 214 -9.62 -16.13 0.87
C ILE A 214 -10.14 -17.52 1.13
N SER A 215 -9.39 -18.29 1.91
CA SER A 215 -9.77 -19.62 2.41
C SER A 215 -9.74 -19.64 3.94
N ILE A 216 -10.46 -20.57 4.54
CA ILE A 216 -10.56 -20.71 5.99
C ILE A 216 -10.47 -22.16 6.40
N ALA A 217 -9.88 -22.39 7.56
CA ALA A 217 -9.89 -23.67 8.26
C ALA A 217 -10.32 -23.46 9.72
N ARG A 218 -10.77 -24.53 10.42
CA ARG A 218 -11.15 -24.48 11.83
C ARG A 218 -10.51 -25.60 12.62
N GLY A 219 -10.31 -25.37 13.92
CA GLY A 219 -9.77 -26.31 14.88
C GLY A 219 -10.30 -26.07 16.28
N ASP A 220 -9.94 -26.95 17.21
CA ASP A 220 -10.34 -26.83 18.61
C ASP A 220 -9.27 -26.10 19.45
N SER A 221 -8.09 -25.87 18.88
CA SER A 221 -6.95 -25.19 19.49
C SER A 221 -6.32 -24.19 18.51
N PRO A 222 -5.67 -23.10 18.99
CA PRO A 222 -4.92 -22.19 18.13
C PRO A 222 -3.71 -22.88 17.47
N GLU A 223 -3.29 -24.01 18.01
CA GLU A 223 -2.18 -24.84 17.51
C GLU A 223 -2.67 -25.92 16.51
N GLY A 224 -3.98 -25.96 16.22
CA GLY A 224 -4.61 -26.96 15.36
C GLY A 224 -4.86 -28.30 16.05
N PRO A 225 -5.05 -29.39 15.29
CA PRO A 225 -5.07 -29.42 13.81
C PRO A 225 -6.24 -28.61 13.22
N PHE A 226 -6.04 -28.05 12.02
CA PHE A 226 -7.05 -27.29 11.31
C PHE A 226 -7.65 -28.11 10.15
N GLU A 227 -8.98 -28.07 10.04
CA GLU A 227 -9.76 -28.66 8.96
C GLU A 227 -10.22 -27.54 8.02
N GLY A 228 -9.89 -27.60 6.73
CA GLY A 228 -10.30 -26.63 5.72
C GLY A 228 -11.80 -26.67 5.45
N ALA A 229 -12.42 -25.49 5.23
CA ALA A 229 -13.82 -25.43 4.84
C ALA A 229 -14.06 -26.11 3.49
N PRO A 230 -15.16 -26.89 3.37
CA PRO A 230 -15.47 -27.58 2.11
C PRO A 230 -15.79 -26.62 0.95
N SER A 231 -16.08 -25.35 1.26
CA SER A 231 -16.44 -24.29 0.29
C SER A 231 -15.25 -23.38 -0.08
N ASN A 232 -14.03 -23.69 0.34
CA ASN A 232 -12.86 -22.88 -0.03
C ASN A 232 -12.63 -22.83 -1.55
N PRO A 233 -12.18 -21.67 -2.10
CA PRO A 233 -12.05 -20.40 -1.40
C PRO A 233 -13.40 -19.75 -1.14
N LEU A 234 -13.55 -19.06 0.02
CA LEU A 234 -14.79 -18.39 0.42
C LEU A 234 -15.09 -17.17 -0.46
N VAL A 235 -14.06 -16.47 -0.91
CA VAL A 235 -14.16 -15.35 -1.85
C VAL A 235 -13.03 -15.42 -2.87
N SER A 236 -13.36 -15.20 -4.13
CA SER A 236 -12.44 -14.95 -5.22
C SER A 236 -13.21 -14.30 -6.36
N ALA A 237 -12.59 -13.36 -7.05
CA ALA A 237 -13.17 -12.72 -8.23
C ALA A 237 -12.69 -13.36 -9.55
N ARG A 238 -11.85 -14.40 -9.48
CA ARG A 238 -11.24 -15.05 -10.66
C ARG A 238 -12.27 -15.52 -11.66
N SER A 239 -12.00 -15.27 -12.94
CA SER A 239 -12.88 -15.67 -14.06
C SER A 239 -14.29 -15.12 -14.01
N THR A 240 -14.50 -14.00 -13.30
CA THR A 240 -15.76 -13.27 -13.27
C THR A 240 -15.64 -11.94 -14.01
N ASP A 241 -16.78 -11.33 -14.31
CA ASP A 241 -16.87 -9.99 -14.91
C ASP A 241 -17.00 -8.87 -13.87
N ARG A 242 -16.75 -9.15 -12.59
CA ARG A 242 -16.84 -8.19 -11.51
C ARG A 242 -15.86 -7.02 -11.71
N PRO A 243 -16.24 -5.78 -11.34
CA PRO A 243 -15.38 -4.62 -11.50
C PRO A 243 -14.15 -4.65 -10.59
N ILE A 244 -14.23 -5.36 -9.44
CA ILE A 244 -13.13 -5.57 -8.50
C ILE A 244 -12.60 -6.98 -8.72
N GLN A 245 -11.29 -7.08 -8.88
CA GLN A 245 -10.56 -8.33 -9.14
C GLN A 245 -9.48 -8.55 -8.08
N ASN A 246 -8.80 -9.69 -8.12
CA ASN A 246 -7.67 -10.05 -7.23
C ASN A 246 -8.05 -9.99 -5.74
N THR A 247 -9.30 -10.28 -5.39
CA THR A 247 -9.83 -10.17 -4.03
C THR A 247 -9.26 -11.26 -3.13
N GLY A 248 -8.54 -10.86 -2.09
CA GLY A 248 -7.88 -11.76 -1.13
C GLY A 248 -7.25 -10.99 0.03
N HIS A 249 -6.41 -11.65 0.82
CA HIS A 249 -5.67 -11.07 1.93
C HIS A 249 -6.58 -10.26 2.87
N GLY A 250 -7.40 -10.96 3.65
CA GLY A 250 -8.44 -10.33 4.45
C GLY A 250 -8.28 -10.50 5.94
N ASP A 251 -8.75 -9.52 6.71
CA ASP A 251 -8.83 -9.55 8.18
C ASP A 251 -10.29 -9.33 8.63
N LEU A 252 -10.76 -10.11 9.61
CA LEU A 252 -12.15 -10.11 10.09
C LEU A 252 -12.35 -9.15 11.25
N VAL A 253 -13.50 -8.48 11.27
CA VAL A 253 -13.88 -7.60 12.38
C VAL A 253 -15.39 -7.57 12.58
N VAL A 254 -15.84 -7.26 13.80
CA VAL A 254 -17.25 -6.96 14.07
C VAL A 254 -17.51 -5.49 13.82
N GLY A 255 -18.36 -5.19 12.86
CA GLY A 255 -18.74 -3.85 12.43
C GLY A 255 -19.63 -3.09 13.43
N PRO A 256 -20.00 -1.82 13.10
CA PRO A 256 -20.78 -0.95 13.99
C PRO A 256 -22.16 -1.50 14.33
N ASP A 257 -22.83 -2.12 13.39
CA ASP A 257 -24.18 -2.71 13.55
C ASP A 257 -24.13 -4.13 14.14
N GLY A 258 -22.95 -4.62 14.58
CA GLY A 258 -22.74 -5.96 15.13
C GLY A 258 -22.61 -7.07 14.09
N GLU A 259 -22.60 -6.73 12.80
CA GLU A 259 -22.33 -7.64 11.70
C GLU A 259 -20.86 -8.01 11.59
N TRP A 260 -20.56 -9.17 11.04
CA TRP A 260 -19.19 -9.51 10.69
C TRP A 260 -18.82 -8.95 9.33
N LEU A 261 -17.64 -8.35 9.27
CA LEU A 261 -17.03 -7.78 8.08
C LEU A 261 -15.66 -8.42 7.85
N VAL A 262 -15.24 -8.44 6.58
CA VAL A 262 -13.86 -8.67 6.20
C VAL A 262 -13.35 -7.46 5.44
N VAL A 263 -12.25 -6.87 5.90
CA VAL A 263 -11.45 -5.96 5.10
C VAL A 263 -10.47 -6.80 4.29
N LEU A 264 -10.24 -6.46 3.03
CA LEU A 264 -9.42 -7.26 2.14
C LEU A 264 -8.83 -6.39 1.04
N LEU A 265 -7.78 -6.85 0.39
CA LEU A 265 -7.28 -6.17 -0.79
C LEU A 265 -8.03 -6.58 -2.06
N GLY A 266 -7.98 -5.71 -3.04
CA GLY A 266 -8.44 -5.93 -4.40
C GLY A 266 -7.87 -4.89 -5.35
N VAL A 267 -8.22 -4.99 -6.63
CA VAL A 267 -7.85 -4.02 -7.66
C VAL A 267 -9.04 -3.63 -8.49
N ARG A 268 -9.01 -2.43 -9.07
CA ARG A 268 -10.00 -1.91 -10.03
C ARG A 268 -9.40 -1.90 -11.46
N PRO A 269 -9.27 -3.06 -12.11
CA PRO A 269 -8.60 -3.11 -13.40
C PRO A 269 -9.47 -2.51 -14.50
N ARG A 270 -8.83 -1.82 -15.43
CA ARG A 270 -9.44 -1.22 -16.62
C ARG A 270 -8.95 -1.88 -17.90
N SER A 271 -9.44 -1.49 -19.02
CA SER A 271 -9.38 -1.98 -20.38
C SER A 271 -10.55 -2.89 -20.73
N MET A 272 -10.66 -3.26 -22.00
CA MET A 272 -11.66 -4.20 -22.50
C MET A 272 -11.64 -5.55 -21.76
N THR A 273 -10.44 -6.05 -21.45
CA THR A 273 -10.25 -7.31 -20.73
C THR A 273 -10.00 -7.12 -19.24
N ARG A 274 -10.14 -5.87 -18.74
CA ARG A 274 -9.82 -5.50 -17.35
C ARG A 274 -8.42 -6.01 -16.95
N ALA A 275 -7.44 -5.66 -17.77
CA ALA A 275 -6.10 -6.22 -17.66
C ALA A 275 -5.12 -5.36 -16.84
N PHE A 276 -5.44 -4.08 -16.55
CA PHE A 276 -4.47 -3.12 -16.04
C PHE A 276 -5.00 -2.37 -14.82
N SER A 277 -4.31 -2.49 -13.69
CA SER A 277 -4.62 -1.87 -12.39
C SER A 277 -3.70 -0.68 -12.13
N ALA A 278 -4.17 0.52 -12.51
CA ALA A 278 -3.39 1.75 -12.44
C ALA A 278 -3.07 2.18 -11.00
N LEU A 279 -4.01 1.96 -10.06
CA LEU A 279 -3.87 2.42 -8.66
C LEU A 279 -3.13 1.42 -7.77
N GLY A 280 -2.77 0.25 -8.30
CA GLY A 280 -2.25 -0.84 -7.47
C GLY A 280 -3.37 -1.55 -6.71
N ARG A 281 -3.01 -2.19 -5.59
CA ARG A 281 -3.93 -2.90 -4.71
C ARG A 281 -4.48 -1.92 -3.66
N GLU A 282 -5.80 -1.94 -3.48
CA GLU A 282 -6.55 -1.04 -2.62
C GLU A 282 -7.26 -1.83 -1.52
N THR A 283 -7.70 -1.17 -0.46
CA THR A 283 -8.47 -1.80 0.62
C THR A 283 -9.97 -1.71 0.34
N PHE A 284 -10.64 -2.86 0.43
CA PHE A 284 -12.09 -3.03 0.28
C PHE A 284 -12.70 -3.67 1.53
N VAL A 285 -14.03 -3.70 1.58
CA VAL A 285 -14.80 -4.36 2.65
C VAL A 285 -15.98 -5.11 2.06
N THR A 286 -16.32 -6.24 2.68
CA THR A 286 -17.59 -6.94 2.42
C THR A 286 -18.09 -7.65 3.67
N ARG A 287 -19.33 -8.18 3.62
CA ARG A 287 -19.98 -8.83 4.75
C ARG A 287 -19.64 -10.30 4.83
N VAL A 288 -19.63 -10.77 6.09
CA VAL A 288 -19.45 -12.17 6.44
C VAL A 288 -20.69 -12.64 7.20
N ARG A 289 -21.21 -13.80 6.84
CA ARG A 289 -22.32 -14.44 7.53
C ARG A 289 -21.90 -15.81 8.04
N TRP A 290 -22.07 -16.04 9.32
CA TRP A 290 -21.84 -17.37 9.92
C TRP A 290 -23.07 -18.24 9.70
N ARG A 291 -22.87 -19.44 9.18
CA ARG A 291 -23.90 -20.45 8.95
C ARG A 291 -24.12 -21.31 10.21
N ASP A 292 -25.26 -22.00 10.26
CA ASP A 292 -25.58 -22.89 11.38
C ASP A 292 -24.58 -24.06 11.56
N ASP A 293 -23.85 -24.44 10.50
CA ASP A 293 -22.80 -25.46 10.54
C ASP A 293 -21.45 -24.91 11.05
N GLY A 294 -21.39 -23.63 11.39
CA GLY A 294 -20.24 -22.93 11.93
C GLY A 294 -19.23 -22.47 10.85
N TRP A 295 -19.53 -22.59 9.57
CA TRP A 295 -18.68 -22.03 8.52
C TRP A 295 -19.15 -20.65 8.07
N PRO A 296 -18.25 -19.71 7.80
CA PRO A 296 -18.63 -18.41 7.27
C PRO A 296 -18.90 -18.47 5.76
N GLU A 297 -19.76 -17.57 5.31
CA GLU A 297 -19.92 -17.16 3.91
C GLU A 297 -19.52 -15.70 3.78
N ILE A 298 -18.75 -15.38 2.74
CA ILE A 298 -18.33 -14.02 2.44
C ILE A 298 -19.07 -13.54 1.20
N ASP A 299 -19.73 -12.38 1.32
CA ASP A 299 -20.42 -11.77 0.18
C ASP A 299 -19.41 -11.31 -0.87
N PRO A 300 -19.76 -11.29 -2.16
CA PRO A 300 -18.95 -10.67 -3.18
C PRO A 300 -18.64 -9.20 -2.86
N VAL A 301 -17.43 -8.76 -3.21
CA VAL A 301 -17.06 -7.35 -3.05
C VAL A 301 -17.73 -6.52 -4.13
N GLU A 302 -18.55 -5.56 -3.72
CA GLU A 302 -19.30 -4.68 -4.63
C GLU A 302 -18.60 -3.32 -4.71
N LEU A 303 -18.54 -2.75 -5.92
CA LEU A 303 -18.00 -1.41 -6.14
C LEU A 303 -19.02 -0.35 -5.67
N ALA A 304 -18.58 0.51 -4.76
CA ALA A 304 -19.37 1.64 -4.25
C ALA A 304 -18.45 2.86 -4.09
N PRO A 305 -18.04 3.52 -5.20
CA PRO A 305 -17.03 4.56 -5.17
C PRO A 305 -17.51 5.77 -4.34
N ARG A 306 -16.56 6.44 -3.72
CA ARG A 306 -16.80 7.71 -3.04
C ARG A 306 -16.97 8.83 -4.07
N PRO A 307 -17.60 9.96 -3.70
CA PRO A 307 -17.49 11.20 -4.43
C PRO A 307 -16.02 11.57 -4.62
N GLY A 308 -15.73 12.34 -5.68
CA GLY A 308 -14.39 12.86 -5.91
C GLY A 308 -13.87 13.70 -4.75
N SER A 309 -12.57 13.81 -4.65
CA SER A 309 -11.89 14.60 -3.62
C SER A 309 -10.87 15.55 -4.23
N ALA A 310 -10.56 16.60 -3.46
CA ALA A 310 -9.51 17.56 -3.77
C ALA A 310 -8.61 17.76 -2.55
N ALA A 311 -7.34 18.01 -2.80
CA ALA A 311 -6.37 18.40 -1.80
C ALA A 311 -5.51 19.55 -2.34
N HIS A 312 -5.13 20.45 -1.45
CA HIS A 312 -4.26 21.57 -1.76
C HIS A 312 -3.26 21.73 -0.61
N ASP A 313 -2.01 21.96 -0.96
CA ASP A 313 -0.93 22.18 0.00
C ASP A 313 -0.12 23.39 -0.45
N ASP A 314 -0.14 24.46 0.35
CA ASP A 314 0.62 25.69 0.14
C ASP A 314 1.99 25.64 0.81
N PHE A 315 2.34 24.50 1.44
CA PHE A 315 3.59 24.30 2.16
C PHE A 315 3.91 25.34 3.23
N ASP A 316 2.85 25.88 3.86
CA ASP A 316 2.96 26.86 4.92
C ASP A 316 3.35 26.25 6.28
N ASP A 317 3.08 24.95 6.47
CA ASP A 317 3.44 24.23 7.67
C ASP A 317 4.93 23.88 7.72
N ALA A 318 5.49 23.78 8.92
CA ALA A 318 6.89 23.40 9.11
C ALA A 318 7.14 21.88 8.96
N GLU A 319 6.07 21.07 8.94
CA GLU A 319 6.10 19.62 8.84
C GLU A 319 5.24 19.15 7.66
N PHE A 320 5.65 18.08 7.01
CA PHE A 320 4.88 17.47 5.94
C PHE A 320 3.56 16.89 6.47
N ALA A 321 2.48 17.16 5.77
CA ALA A 321 1.21 16.48 6.00
C ALA A 321 1.37 14.96 5.85
N SER A 322 0.57 14.19 6.58
CA SER A 322 0.67 12.72 6.63
C SER A 322 0.48 12.01 5.28
N ASP A 323 0.01 12.74 4.26
CA ASP A 323 -0.18 12.23 2.90
C ASP A 323 1.12 12.13 2.09
N TRP A 324 2.13 12.90 2.46
CA TRP A 324 3.39 12.93 1.74
C TRP A 324 4.26 11.74 2.10
N VAL A 325 4.80 11.10 1.08
CA VAL A 325 5.72 9.97 1.19
C VAL A 325 6.94 10.18 0.30
N ALA A 326 8.04 9.53 0.64
CA ALA A 326 9.23 9.48 -0.20
C ALA A 326 9.78 8.05 -0.28
N VAL A 327 10.61 7.78 -1.28
CA VAL A 327 11.14 6.44 -1.55
C VAL A 327 12.41 6.22 -0.76
N ARG A 328 12.43 5.23 0.15
CA ARG A 328 13.58 4.83 1.00
C ARG A 328 14.16 5.97 1.83
N ARG A 329 13.42 7.02 2.03
CA ARG A 329 13.75 8.17 2.91
C ARG A 329 12.47 8.82 3.41
N LEU A 330 12.56 9.56 4.48
CA LEU A 330 11.44 10.39 4.94
C LEU A 330 11.31 11.65 4.07
N PRO A 331 10.12 12.24 3.89
CA PRO A 331 9.91 13.42 3.06
C PRO A 331 10.86 14.58 3.41
N HIS A 332 11.13 14.84 4.70
CA HIS A 332 12.04 15.90 5.14
C HIS A 332 13.54 15.63 4.82
N GLU A 333 13.91 14.41 4.45
CA GLU A 333 15.24 14.08 3.94
C GLU A 333 15.33 14.30 2.42
N ALA A 334 14.19 14.36 1.72
CA ALA A 334 14.11 14.64 0.29
C ALA A 334 13.87 16.12 -0.01
N GLY A 335 13.23 16.86 0.91
CA GLY A 335 12.93 18.27 0.74
C GLY A 335 12.74 18.99 2.06
N SER A 336 12.75 20.34 2.04
CA SER A 336 12.62 21.21 3.19
C SER A 336 11.41 22.13 3.08
N LEU A 337 10.62 22.22 4.14
CA LEU A 337 9.51 23.19 4.30
C LEU A 337 9.94 24.43 5.10
N THR A 338 11.14 24.44 5.67
CA THR A 338 11.62 25.51 6.55
C THR A 338 12.69 26.40 5.93
N GLU A 339 13.34 25.96 4.85
CA GLU A 339 14.39 26.73 4.18
C GLU A 339 13.81 27.98 3.48
N ARG A 340 12.64 27.85 2.84
CA ARG A 340 11.87 28.93 2.24
C ARG A 340 10.42 28.78 2.72
N PRO A 341 9.99 29.48 3.79
CA PRO A 341 8.63 29.39 4.29
C PRO A 341 7.58 29.63 3.19
N GLY A 342 6.52 28.82 3.15
CA GLY A 342 5.51 28.85 2.09
C GLY A 342 5.99 28.19 0.79
N SER A 343 7.00 27.32 0.85
CA SER A 343 7.43 26.55 -0.32
C SER A 343 8.09 25.24 0.10
N LEU A 344 7.91 24.19 -0.66
CA LEU A 344 8.72 23.00 -0.60
C LEU A 344 10.01 23.21 -1.41
N VAL A 345 11.18 23.14 -0.78
CA VAL A 345 12.49 23.25 -1.43
C VAL A 345 13.10 21.87 -1.60
N LEU A 346 13.43 21.52 -2.84
CA LEU A 346 14.08 20.27 -3.22
C LEU A 346 15.49 20.54 -3.72
N HIS A 347 16.48 19.85 -3.16
CA HIS A 347 17.88 19.91 -3.61
C HIS A 347 18.26 18.64 -4.33
N ALA A 348 18.58 18.73 -5.61
CA ALA A 348 19.09 17.59 -6.36
C ALA A 348 20.41 17.10 -5.76
N ASP A 349 20.49 15.82 -5.46
CA ASP A 349 21.67 15.14 -4.90
C ASP A 349 22.45 14.32 -5.96
N GLY A 350 22.05 14.45 -7.23
CA GLY A 350 22.57 13.69 -8.36
C GLY A 350 21.76 12.45 -8.71
N SER A 351 20.80 12.07 -7.87
CA SER A 351 19.84 11.01 -8.20
C SER A 351 18.75 11.50 -9.14
N THR A 352 18.15 10.58 -9.86
CA THR A 352 17.00 10.78 -10.76
C THR A 352 15.87 9.82 -10.39
N LEU A 353 14.74 9.89 -11.06
CA LEU A 353 13.63 8.95 -10.85
C LEU A 353 13.98 7.50 -11.22
N ASP A 354 15.05 7.28 -11.99
CA ASP A 354 15.60 5.95 -12.31
C ASP A 354 16.36 5.31 -11.15
N ASP A 355 16.69 6.08 -10.13
CA ASP A 355 17.46 5.61 -8.99
C ASP A 355 16.55 5.06 -7.88
N ALA A 356 17.09 4.18 -7.07
CA ALA A 356 16.38 3.54 -5.97
C ALA A 356 15.93 4.55 -4.89
N ARG A 357 16.68 5.65 -4.70
CA ARG A 357 16.43 6.67 -3.66
C ARG A 357 16.44 8.08 -4.27
N PRO A 358 15.45 8.43 -5.11
CA PRO A 358 15.40 9.72 -5.79
C PRO A 358 15.09 10.87 -4.84
N VAL A 359 15.44 12.11 -5.26
CA VAL A 359 14.85 13.31 -4.67
C VAL A 359 13.43 13.45 -5.22
N PHE A 360 12.48 12.82 -4.52
CA PHE A 360 11.07 12.73 -4.88
C PHE A 360 10.20 12.71 -3.63
N VAL A 361 9.22 13.60 -3.57
CA VAL A 361 8.20 13.67 -2.52
C VAL A 361 6.85 13.60 -3.19
N GLY A 362 6.01 12.63 -2.84
CA GLY A 362 4.76 12.38 -3.55
C GLY A 362 3.61 11.96 -2.65
N ARG A 363 2.45 11.81 -3.28
CA ARG A 363 1.20 11.31 -2.69
C ARG A 363 0.68 10.15 -3.52
N ARG A 364 0.03 9.18 -2.90
CA ARG A 364 -0.64 8.08 -3.59
C ARG A 364 -1.73 8.63 -4.51
N GLN A 365 -1.78 8.16 -5.75
CA GLN A 365 -2.93 8.42 -6.62
C GLN A 365 -4.12 7.62 -6.09
N GLU A 366 -5.23 8.31 -5.76
CA GLU A 366 -6.40 7.70 -5.12
C GLU A 366 -7.58 7.48 -6.09
N HIS A 367 -7.58 8.15 -7.24
CA HIS A 367 -8.67 8.13 -8.21
C HIS A 367 -8.18 7.72 -9.58
N LEU A 368 -9.07 7.05 -10.30
CA LEU A 368 -8.81 6.58 -11.67
C LEU A 368 -8.77 7.73 -12.70
N ARG A 369 -9.43 8.86 -12.40
CA ARG A 369 -9.31 10.12 -13.11
C ARG A 369 -8.81 11.18 -12.13
N SER A 370 -7.71 11.80 -12.42
CA SER A 370 -7.11 12.79 -11.52
C SER A 370 -6.36 13.87 -12.29
N THR A 371 -6.21 15.01 -11.66
CA THR A 371 -5.34 16.10 -12.11
C THR A 371 -4.48 16.55 -10.94
N SER A 372 -3.18 16.50 -11.11
CA SER A 372 -2.20 17.08 -10.20
C SER A 372 -1.59 18.32 -10.85
N ARG A 373 -1.46 19.38 -10.06
CA ARG A 373 -0.88 20.67 -10.48
C ARG A 373 0.13 21.12 -9.46
N ALA A 374 1.18 21.81 -9.93
CA ALA A 374 2.17 22.40 -9.03
C ALA A 374 2.77 23.66 -9.66
N LEU A 375 2.91 24.72 -8.87
CA LEU A 375 3.66 25.91 -9.29
C LEU A 375 5.12 25.72 -8.87
N VAL A 376 6.01 25.64 -9.85
CA VAL A 376 7.43 25.36 -9.62
C VAL A 376 8.31 26.53 -10.02
N ASP A 377 9.21 26.93 -9.13
CA ASP A 377 10.30 27.88 -9.38
C ASP A 377 11.58 27.10 -9.71
N VAL A 378 12.01 27.21 -10.95
CA VAL A 378 13.20 26.54 -11.52
C VAL A 378 14.33 27.51 -11.83
N SER A 379 14.31 28.70 -11.22
CA SER A 379 15.33 29.73 -11.42
C SER A 379 16.77 29.26 -11.05
N ALA A 380 16.87 28.27 -10.16
CA ALA A 380 18.13 27.71 -9.68
C ALA A 380 18.31 26.21 -9.98
N GLY A 381 17.40 25.60 -10.76
CA GLY A 381 17.46 24.16 -10.97
C GLY A 381 16.62 23.63 -12.12
N VAL A 382 16.47 22.34 -12.13
CA VAL A 382 15.60 21.57 -13.05
C VAL A 382 14.84 20.53 -12.26
N GLY A 383 13.52 20.53 -12.39
CA GLY A 383 12.66 19.55 -11.75
C GLY A 383 11.19 19.81 -12.07
N GLY A 384 10.29 19.08 -11.43
CA GLY A 384 8.89 19.19 -11.72
C GLY A 384 8.01 18.14 -11.11
N LEU A 385 6.99 17.76 -11.86
CA LEU A 385 5.88 16.88 -11.45
C LEU A 385 5.99 15.52 -12.15
N ALA A 386 5.85 14.43 -11.41
CA ALA A 386 5.96 13.08 -11.96
C ALA A 386 4.95 12.12 -11.36
N VAL A 387 4.64 11.05 -12.09
CA VAL A 387 4.07 9.80 -11.56
C VAL A 387 5.17 8.75 -11.56
N ARG A 388 5.42 8.18 -10.40
CA ARG A 388 6.37 7.08 -10.23
C ARG A 388 5.62 5.82 -9.78
N TYR A 389 5.90 4.71 -10.44
CA TYR A 389 5.54 3.37 -9.98
C TYR A 389 6.76 2.73 -9.29
N ASP A 390 7.88 2.71 -9.98
CA ASP A 390 9.20 2.30 -9.51
C ASP A 390 10.32 2.98 -10.33
N GLU A 391 11.59 2.60 -10.15
CA GLU A 391 12.76 3.15 -10.85
C GLU A 391 12.78 2.84 -12.35
N ARG A 392 12.01 1.87 -12.82
CA ARG A 392 11.92 1.46 -14.22
C ARG A 392 10.68 1.99 -14.92
N PHE A 393 9.68 2.42 -14.15
CA PHE A 393 8.39 2.84 -14.67
C PHE A 393 7.95 4.16 -14.02
N HIS A 394 8.23 5.24 -14.70
CA HIS A 394 7.81 6.59 -14.31
C HIS A 394 7.65 7.51 -15.51
N VAL A 395 6.86 8.55 -15.35
CA VAL A 395 6.65 9.62 -16.34
C VAL A 395 6.64 10.96 -15.62
N GLY A 396 7.08 12.02 -16.30
CA GLY A 396 7.09 13.33 -15.66
C GLY A 396 7.15 14.49 -16.64
N ILE A 397 6.88 15.67 -16.10
CA ILE A 397 7.01 16.97 -16.75
C ILE A 397 7.91 17.85 -15.88
N GLU A 398 8.98 18.37 -16.46
CA GLU A 398 10.00 19.19 -15.79
C GLU A 398 10.15 20.52 -16.52
N ALA A 399 10.59 21.52 -15.77
CA ALA A 399 11.03 22.79 -16.29
C ALA A 399 12.50 23.07 -15.88
N GLY A 400 13.15 23.97 -16.60
CA GLY A 400 14.51 24.43 -16.35
C GLY A 400 15.41 24.30 -17.58
N ASP A 401 16.61 24.88 -17.53
CA ASP A 401 17.58 24.89 -18.63
C ASP A 401 17.04 25.45 -19.96
N GLY A 402 16.13 26.42 -19.88
CA GLY A 402 15.54 27.05 -21.06
C GLY A 402 14.52 26.19 -21.79
N ARG A 403 13.92 25.19 -21.15
CA ARG A 403 12.93 24.29 -21.76
C ARG A 403 11.92 23.72 -20.78
N LEU A 404 10.77 23.34 -21.31
CA LEU A 404 9.88 22.35 -20.72
C LEU A 404 10.22 20.98 -21.31
N ARG A 405 10.16 19.93 -20.50
CA ARG A 405 10.51 18.57 -20.89
C ARG A 405 9.53 17.57 -20.28
N ALA A 406 8.77 16.89 -21.12
CA ALA A 406 8.05 15.68 -20.72
C ALA A 406 8.94 14.45 -20.98
N HIS A 407 8.88 13.45 -20.13
CA HIS A 407 9.63 12.21 -20.29
C HIS A 407 8.84 10.99 -19.86
N ALA A 408 9.22 9.83 -20.39
CA ALA A 408 8.71 8.53 -20.01
C ALA A 408 9.85 7.51 -19.95
N GLN A 409 10.00 6.85 -18.81
CA GLN A 409 10.80 5.64 -18.61
C GLN A 409 9.84 4.46 -18.49
N LEU A 410 9.92 3.51 -19.41
CA LEU A 410 9.01 2.37 -19.50
C LEU A 410 9.82 1.08 -19.65
N GLY A 411 10.28 0.53 -18.53
CA GLY A 411 11.22 -0.58 -18.51
C GLY A 411 12.57 -0.16 -19.07
N GLY A 412 12.96 -0.72 -20.23
CA GLY A 412 14.21 -0.35 -20.89
C GLY A 412 14.08 0.75 -21.97
N LEU A 413 12.90 1.37 -22.09
CA LEU A 413 12.60 2.37 -23.10
C LEU A 413 12.53 3.76 -22.48
N TRP A 414 13.25 4.71 -23.08
CA TRP A 414 13.21 6.12 -22.75
C TRP A 414 12.66 6.93 -23.93
N GLN A 415 11.76 7.86 -23.63
CA GLN A 415 11.23 8.83 -24.59
C GLN A 415 11.18 10.21 -23.94
N GLU A 416 11.52 11.24 -24.71
CA GLU A 416 11.51 12.65 -24.30
C GLU A 416 10.77 13.50 -25.34
N TRP A 417 10.02 14.50 -24.86
CA TRP A 417 9.43 15.58 -25.64
C TRP A 417 9.86 16.88 -24.99
N SER A 418 10.26 17.89 -25.79
CA SER A 418 10.67 19.15 -25.21
C SER A 418 10.33 20.33 -26.10
N GLU A 419 10.08 21.49 -25.47
CA GLU A 419 9.90 22.77 -26.13
C GLU A 419 10.66 23.87 -25.38
N PRO A 420 11.04 25.00 -26.07
CA PRO A 420 11.68 26.15 -25.45
C PRO A 420 10.78 26.77 -24.37
N PHE A 421 11.39 27.17 -23.24
CA PHE A 421 10.74 27.86 -22.14
C PHE A 421 11.73 28.80 -21.45
N ASP A 422 11.50 30.11 -21.56
CA ASP A 422 12.42 31.13 -21.01
C ASP A 422 12.00 31.62 -19.61
N GLY A 423 10.90 31.09 -19.05
CA GLY A 423 10.45 31.44 -17.70
C GLY A 423 11.26 30.74 -16.61
N THR A 424 11.18 31.30 -15.41
CA THR A 424 11.75 30.70 -14.18
C THR A 424 10.71 30.08 -13.26
N GLU A 425 9.43 30.35 -13.53
CA GLU A 425 8.29 29.83 -12.77
C GLU A 425 7.22 29.33 -13.73
N VAL A 426 6.63 28.18 -13.45
CA VAL A 426 5.60 27.57 -14.30
C VAL A 426 4.68 26.67 -13.51
N GLU A 427 3.39 26.69 -13.84
CA GLU A 427 2.44 25.70 -13.37
C GLU A 427 2.54 24.46 -14.26
N LEU A 428 2.95 23.33 -13.65
CA LEU A 428 2.99 22.01 -14.28
C LEU A 428 1.68 21.27 -14.04
N VAL A 429 1.26 20.47 -15.01
CA VAL A 429 -0.01 19.73 -15.00
C VAL A 429 0.25 18.28 -15.39
N LEU A 430 -0.23 17.38 -14.56
CA LEU A 430 -0.26 15.94 -14.81
C LEU A 430 -1.70 15.46 -14.63
N ARG A 431 -2.27 14.85 -15.69
CA ARG A 431 -3.67 14.41 -15.68
C ARG A 431 -3.77 12.95 -16.10
N THR A 432 -4.59 12.20 -15.38
CA THR A 432 -5.04 10.86 -15.79
C THR A 432 -6.49 10.94 -16.25
N ARG A 433 -6.81 10.37 -17.39
CA ARG A 433 -8.17 10.37 -17.93
C ARG A 433 -8.52 9.07 -18.65
N ARG A 434 -9.80 8.84 -18.84
CA ARG A 434 -10.25 7.73 -19.68
C ARG A 434 -9.73 7.88 -21.11
N PRO A 435 -9.36 6.78 -21.79
CA PRO A 435 -9.05 6.84 -23.22
C PRO A 435 -10.23 7.37 -24.01
N ASN A 436 -9.95 8.23 -25.00
CA ASN A 436 -10.99 8.69 -25.94
C ASN A 436 -11.51 7.49 -26.74
N GLY A 437 -12.81 7.28 -26.70
CA GLY A 437 -13.48 6.20 -27.41
C GLY A 437 -13.57 6.51 -28.92
N ASN A 438 -12.53 6.26 -29.69
CA ASN A 438 -12.56 6.35 -31.16
C ASN A 438 -13.28 5.13 -31.78
N GLY A 439 -14.49 4.79 -31.30
CA GLY A 439 -15.30 3.69 -31.85
C GLY A 439 -14.78 2.28 -31.55
N GLY A 440 -13.70 2.12 -30.77
CA GLY A 440 -13.13 0.85 -30.35
C GLY A 440 -13.20 0.64 -28.84
N LEU A 441 -13.10 -0.62 -28.41
CA LEU A 441 -13.01 -0.95 -27.00
C LEU A 441 -11.65 -0.48 -26.43
N PRO A 442 -11.61 0.11 -25.21
CA PRO A 442 -10.37 0.62 -24.64
C PRO A 442 -9.36 -0.53 -24.39
N ARG A 443 -8.11 -0.33 -24.83
CA ARG A 443 -7.02 -1.32 -24.68
C ARG A 443 -6.02 -0.96 -23.59
N THR A 444 -6.24 0.14 -22.88
CA THR A 444 -5.40 0.66 -21.81
C THR A 444 -6.24 0.93 -20.54
N SER A 445 -5.59 1.12 -19.41
CA SER A 445 -6.25 1.58 -18.17
C SER A 445 -6.77 3.02 -18.32
N ASP A 446 -5.90 3.91 -18.82
CA ASP A 446 -6.08 5.35 -18.89
C ASP A 446 -5.05 5.98 -19.83
N VAL A 447 -5.11 7.29 -19.99
CA VAL A 447 -4.10 8.12 -20.64
C VAL A 447 -3.54 9.08 -19.60
N ILE A 448 -2.21 9.18 -19.54
CA ILE A 448 -1.51 10.15 -18.70
C ILE A 448 -1.07 11.30 -19.59
N GLU A 449 -1.58 12.51 -19.31
CA GLU A 449 -1.20 13.75 -19.99
C GLU A 449 -0.16 14.49 -19.14
N LEU A 450 0.90 14.95 -19.80
CA LEU A 450 2.00 15.73 -19.23
C LEU A 450 2.01 17.11 -19.89
N GLY A 451 1.78 18.16 -19.12
CA GLY A 451 1.62 19.50 -19.64
C GLY A 451 2.05 20.61 -18.69
N ALA A 452 1.88 21.83 -19.14
CA ALA A 452 2.18 23.05 -18.40
C ALA A 452 1.26 24.20 -18.82
N VAL A 453 1.11 25.21 -17.96
CA VAL A 453 0.44 26.47 -18.29
C VAL A 453 1.47 27.49 -18.72
N VAL A 454 1.46 27.88 -20.00
CA VAL A 454 2.39 28.83 -20.57
C VAL A 454 1.63 30.00 -21.18
N GLY A 455 1.90 31.24 -20.70
CA GLY A 455 1.19 32.44 -21.18
C GLY A 455 -0.32 32.42 -20.86
N GLY A 456 -0.74 31.71 -19.82
CA GLY A 456 -2.14 31.56 -19.41
C GLY A 456 -2.91 30.49 -20.18
N GLU A 457 -2.25 29.72 -21.06
CA GLU A 457 -2.85 28.60 -21.79
C GLU A 457 -2.23 27.26 -21.35
N GLU A 458 -3.07 26.27 -21.05
CA GLU A 458 -2.61 24.91 -20.78
C GLU A 458 -2.21 24.22 -22.08
N ARG A 459 -1.01 23.63 -22.09
CA ARG A 459 -0.45 22.87 -23.23
C ARG A 459 -0.05 21.49 -22.77
N VAL A 460 -0.49 20.47 -23.51
CA VAL A 460 -0.06 19.08 -23.32
C VAL A 460 1.15 18.81 -24.21
N LEU A 461 2.28 18.44 -23.61
CA LEU A 461 3.51 18.11 -24.32
C LEU A 461 3.54 16.63 -24.72
N ALA A 462 2.97 15.75 -23.91
CA ALA A 462 2.96 14.32 -24.17
C ALA A 462 1.70 13.64 -23.62
N GLU A 463 1.25 12.61 -24.32
CA GLU A 463 0.25 11.65 -23.86
C GLU A 463 0.89 10.27 -23.79
N ILE A 464 0.78 9.61 -22.65
CA ILE A 464 1.35 8.29 -22.39
C ILE A 464 0.23 7.29 -22.15
N ASP A 465 0.36 6.09 -22.71
CA ASP A 465 -0.51 4.97 -22.42
C ASP A 465 -0.31 4.51 -20.96
N GLY A 466 -1.30 4.75 -20.12
CA GLY A 466 -1.22 4.51 -18.69
C GLY A 466 -1.07 3.04 -18.28
N ARG A 467 -1.34 2.07 -19.19
CA ARG A 467 -1.12 0.65 -18.91
C ARG A 467 0.31 0.34 -18.46
N PHE A 468 1.29 1.11 -18.97
CA PHE A 468 2.70 0.90 -18.61
C PHE A 468 3.00 1.20 -17.14
N LEU A 469 2.17 2.00 -16.46
CA LEU A 469 2.24 2.26 -15.03
C LEU A 469 1.08 1.55 -14.33
N SER A 470 1.05 0.24 -14.42
CA SER A 470 0.08 -0.66 -13.76
C SER A 470 0.78 -1.85 -13.14
N SER A 471 0.19 -2.45 -12.12
CA SER A 471 0.74 -3.63 -11.41
C SER A 471 1.11 -4.76 -12.36
N GLU A 472 0.29 -5.00 -13.38
CA GLU A 472 0.47 -6.13 -14.31
C GLU A 472 1.63 -5.93 -15.31
N VAL A 473 2.10 -4.70 -15.50
CA VAL A 473 3.23 -4.40 -16.39
C VAL A 473 4.52 -4.23 -15.61
N THR A 474 4.43 -3.60 -14.45
CA THR A 474 5.60 -3.34 -13.61
C THR A 474 6.02 -4.54 -12.78
N GLU A 475 5.09 -5.48 -12.54
CA GLU A 475 5.22 -6.61 -11.60
C GLU A 475 5.58 -6.13 -10.16
N SER A 476 5.28 -4.86 -9.85
CA SER A 476 5.51 -4.28 -8.53
C SER A 476 4.26 -4.37 -7.65
N PHE A 477 4.46 -4.51 -6.36
CA PHE A 477 3.41 -4.58 -5.35
C PHE A 477 2.89 -3.21 -4.92
N THR A 478 3.54 -2.11 -5.36
CA THR A 478 3.16 -0.73 -5.07
C THR A 478 2.03 -0.25 -5.99
N GLY A 479 1.87 1.05 -6.12
CA GLY A 479 0.94 1.72 -7.02
C GLY A 479 1.51 3.06 -7.45
N ARG A 480 0.72 3.83 -8.20
CA ARG A 480 1.15 5.15 -8.64
C ARG A 480 1.26 6.12 -7.47
N VAL A 481 2.41 6.79 -7.41
CA VAL A 481 2.65 7.94 -6.53
C VAL A 481 2.92 9.15 -7.42
N THR A 482 2.12 10.19 -7.27
CA THR A 482 2.28 11.46 -7.98
C THR A 482 2.97 12.47 -7.09
N GLY A 483 4.02 13.13 -7.57
CA GLY A 483 4.80 14.00 -6.72
C GLY A 483 5.81 14.88 -7.45
N LEU A 484 6.62 15.51 -6.66
CA LEU A 484 7.56 16.57 -6.98
C LEU A 484 8.99 16.06 -6.94
N SER A 485 9.82 16.43 -7.91
CA SER A 485 11.19 15.98 -7.99
C SER A 485 12.14 17.09 -8.41
N ALA A 486 13.40 16.98 -7.98
CA ALA A 486 14.50 17.83 -8.46
C ALA A 486 15.57 16.95 -9.10
N ARG A 487 15.89 17.24 -10.36
CA ARG A 487 16.92 16.52 -11.12
C ARG A 487 18.28 17.20 -11.08
N ARG A 488 18.29 18.54 -10.99
CA ARG A 488 19.52 19.35 -10.94
C ARG A 488 19.29 20.66 -10.20
N GLY A 489 20.29 21.08 -9.39
CA GLY A 489 20.25 22.35 -8.64
C GLY A 489 19.15 22.34 -7.58
N THR A 490 18.50 23.48 -7.40
CA THR A 490 17.45 23.69 -6.41
C THR A 490 16.14 24.04 -7.10
N VAL A 491 15.06 23.39 -6.71
CA VAL A 491 13.70 23.64 -7.17
C VAL A 491 12.84 24.01 -5.97
N ALA A 492 12.09 25.09 -6.06
CA ALA A 492 11.10 25.43 -5.05
C ALA A 492 9.68 25.24 -5.63
N VAL A 493 8.78 24.76 -4.82
CA VAL A 493 7.39 24.54 -5.18
C VAL A 493 6.51 25.37 -4.25
N ASP A 494 5.76 26.30 -4.82
CA ASP A 494 4.92 27.23 -4.08
C ASP A 494 3.64 26.57 -3.56
N TRP A 495 3.04 25.73 -4.40
CA TRP A 495 1.87 24.92 -4.00
C TRP A 495 1.76 23.67 -4.86
N PHE A 496 1.04 22.69 -4.32
CA PHE A 496 0.61 21.47 -5.01
C PHE A 496 -0.89 21.29 -4.83
N ALA A 497 -1.60 20.94 -5.90
CA ALA A 497 -3.02 20.63 -5.88
C ALA A 497 -3.29 19.27 -6.53
N TYR A 498 -4.25 18.54 -5.98
CA TYR A 498 -4.76 17.29 -6.50
C TYR A 498 -6.27 17.32 -6.53
N GLU A 499 -6.87 16.92 -7.65
CA GLU A 499 -8.30 16.69 -7.81
C GLU A 499 -8.50 15.33 -8.46
N GLY A 500 -9.48 14.55 -8.00
CA GLY A 500 -9.76 13.26 -8.58
C GLY A 500 -11.19 12.79 -8.38
N ASP A 501 -11.62 11.90 -9.26
CA ASP A 501 -12.87 11.16 -9.18
C ASP A 501 -12.75 9.79 -9.87
N ASP A 502 -13.75 8.94 -9.68
CA ASP A 502 -13.78 7.59 -10.24
C ASP A 502 -14.84 7.41 -11.36
N GLU A 503 -15.47 8.46 -11.82
CA GLU A 503 -16.51 8.44 -12.86
C GLU A 503 -15.98 8.32 -14.30
#